data_bbd5bceac185643ce33a44082440e371
#
_entry.id   bbd5bceac185643ce33a44082440e371
#
_cell.length_a   1.000
_cell.length_b   1.000
_cell.length_c   1.000
_cell.angle_alpha   90.00
_cell.angle_beta   90.00
_cell.angle_gamma   90.00
#
_symmetry.space_group_name_H-M   'P 1'
#
loop_
_entity.id
_entity.type
_entity.pdbx_description
1 polymer ?
#
loop_
_entity_poly.entity_id
_entity_poly.type
_entity_poly.pdbx_seq_one_letter_code
_entity_poly.pdbx_strand_id
1 'polypeptide(L)'
;MHNVLLLSGLEEADKIAGRLEKIGNIHSDGRPILGLDCHDLLEILLENCADGMLVPAHIWTPHFGLFGAASGFDTMEECFEDLTSYIHAVETGLSSDPPMNWRLSALDGLQLISNSDALSPSKLGREANLLDIELSYQGLYGAVQYGKGFLGTLEFFPEEGKYHYDGHRKCHICLSPEEAEKYHGICPICGKKLTMGVNHRIMDLADRENGFVRKNARPFESIVPLPEVISACVGKAVTTKTVTGEYEKMLQKLGNEFDILREIPIADIEKESSHMIASGIRKLRNREVICKPGFDGEYGKICLF
;
A
#
# COMPACT_ATOMS: atom_id res chain seq x y z
N MET A 1 10.72 11.59 -4.96
CA MET A 1 9.70 10.86 -4.17
C MET A 1 8.33 11.09 -4.81
N HIS A 2 7.38 10.15 -4.67
CA HIS A 2 6.00 10.38 -5.10
C HIS A 2 5.18 10.99 -3.97
N ASN A 3 4.31 11.94 -4.32
CA ASN A 3 3.41 12.60 -3.39
C ASN A 3 2.01 12.69 -3.97
N VAL A 4 1.00 12.47 -3.15
CA VAL A 4 -0.40 12.72 -3.49
C VAL A 4 -0.77 14.10 -2.97
N LEU A 5 -1.33 14.93 -3.84
CA LEU A 5 -1.90 16.22 -3.44
C LEU A 5 -3.42 16.10 -3.47
N LEU A 6 -4.05 16.34 -2.33
CA LEU A 6 -5.50 16.42 -2.19
C LEU A 6 -5.89 17.89 -2.07
N LEU A 7 -6.75 18.35 -2.97
CA LEU A 7 -7.07 19.77 -3.15
C LEU A 7 -8.56 19.99 -3.06
N SER A 8 -8.95 21.15 -2.51
CA SER A 8 -10.37 21.48 -2.28
C SER A 8 -11.14 21.83 -3.55
N GLY A 9 -10.44 22.16 -4.63
CA GLY A 9 -11.10 22.55 -5.88
C GLY A 9 -10.18 22.53 -7.10
N LEU A 10 -10.79 22.68 -8.27
CA LEU A 10 -10.08 22.71 -9.55
C LEU A 10 -9.29 24.02 -9.74
N GLU A 11 -9.74 25.11 -9.13
CA GLU A 11 -9.02 26.39 -9.21
C GLU A 11 -7.66 26.31 -8.50
N GLU A 12 -7.61 25.67 -7.32
CA GLU A 12 -6.39 25.40 -6.58
C GLU A 12 -5.47 24.45 -7.37
N ALA A 13 -6.06 23.44 -8.01
CA ALA A 13 -5.31 22.51 -8.87
C ALA A 13 -4.67 23.24 -10.05
N ASP A 14 -5.38 24.13 -10.72
CA ASP A 14 -4.88 24.91 -11.84
C ASP A 14 -3.75 25.86 -11.41
N LYS A 15 -3.88 26.50 -10.24
CA LYS A 15 -2.83 27.38 -9.69
C LYS A 15 -1.54 26.60 -9.42
N ILE A 16 -1.65 25.44 -8.77
CA ILE A 16 -0.50 24.58 -8.46
C ILE A 16 0.12 24.05 -9.76
N ALA A 17 -0.70 23.53 -10.68
CA ALA A 17 -0.22 23.05 -11.98
C ALA A 17 0.55 24.15 -12.74
N GLY A 18 0.00 25.38 -12.79
CA GLY A 18 0.68 26.51 -13.42
C GLY A 18 1.99 26.96 -12.75
N ARG A 19 2.19 26.65 -11.44
CA ARG A 19 3.46 26.84 -10.75
C ARG A 19 4.46 25.75 -11.11
N LEU A 20 4.01 24.48 -11.10
CA LEU A 20 4.84 23.31 -11.42
C LEU A 20 5.30 23.29 -12.88
N GLU A 21 4.45 23.75 -13.80
CA GLU A 21 4.75 23.86 -15.24
C GLU A 21 5.92 24.80 -15.55
N LYS A 22 6.16 25.81 -14.69
CA LYS A 22 7.31 26.71 -14.80
C LYS A 22 8.62 26.05 -14.32
N ILE A 23 8.51 24.98 -13.54
CA ILE A 23 9.66 24.24 -12.98
C ILE A 23 10.04 23.09 -13.92
N GLY A 24 9.05 22.40 -14.50
CA GLY A 24 9.32 21.30 -15.39
C GLY A 24 8.08 20.81 -16.17
N ASN A 25 8.27 19.76 -16.95
CA ASN A 25 7.20 19.21 -17.78
C ASN A 25 6.22 18.38 -16.94
N ILE A 26 4.99 18.86 -16.80
CA ILE A 26 3.88 18.16 -16.13
C ILE A 26 2.93 17.46 -17.13
N HIS A 27 3.18 17.56 -18.42
CA HIS A 27 2.32 16.99 -19.48
C HIS A 27 2.81 15.63 -19.99
N SER A 28 3.87 15.07 -19.39
CA SER A 28 4.31 13.73 -19.73
C SER A 28 3.26 12.70 -19.31
N ASP A 29 3.16 11.60 -20.07
CA ASP A 29 2.28 10.48 -19.73
C ASP A 29 2.65 9.90 -18.36
N GLY A 30 1.64 9.60 -17.57
CA GLY A 30 1.79 9.08 -16.22
C GLY A 30 2.08 10.16 -15.18
N ARG A 31 3.05 9.89 -14.29
CA ARG A 31 3.41 10.78 -13.18
C ARG A 31 4.51 11.75 -13.62
N PRO A 32 4.32 13.08 -13.46
CA PRO A 32 5.38 14.02 -13.77
C PRO A 32 6.56 13.83 -12.81
N ILE A 33 7.76 13.82 -13.36
CA ILE A 33 9.02 13.80 -12.58
C ILE A 33 9.65 15.17 -12.71
N LEU A 34 9.68 15.90 -11.60
CA LEU A 34 10.23 17.25 -11.53
C LEU A 34 11.55 17.23 -10.73
N GLY A 35 12.48 18.10 -11.10
CA GLY A 35 13.64 18.40 -10.28
C GLY A 35 13.28 19.39 -9.15
N LEU A 36 12.38 18.95 -8.26
CA LEU A 36 11.82 19.75 -7.18
C LEU A 36 11.86 18.93 -5.90
N ASP A 37 12.32 19.54 -4.82
CA ASP A 37 12.31 18.91 -3.52
C ASP A 37 10.89 18.82 -2.93
N CYS A 38 10.68 17.87 -2.03
CA CYS A 38 9.37 17.67 -1.42
C CYS A 38 8.99 18.81 -0.48
N HIS A 39 9.97 19.43 0.17
CA HIS A 39 9.81 20.65 0.94
C HIS A 39 9.22 21.76 0.07
N ASP A 40 9.85 22.07 -1.07
CA ASP A 40 9.41 23.13 -1.98
C ASP A 40 8.03 22.80 -2.60
N LEU A 41 7.74 21.52 -2.87
CA LEU A 41 6.40 21.10 -3.32
C LEU A 41 5.34 21.37 -2.26
N LEU A 42 5.65 21.09 -1.00
CA LEU A 42 4.75 21.35 0.13
C LEU A 42 4.55 22.86 0.34
N GLU A 43 5.61 23.66 0.22
CA GLU A 43 5.51 25.13 0.27
C GLU A 43 4.59 25.67 -0.83
N ILE A 44 4.76 25.21 -2.08
CA ILE A 44 3.88 25.56 -3.20
C ILE A 44 2.42 25.19 -2.91
N LEU A 45 2.18 24.02 -2.31
CA LEU A 45 0.83 23.61 -1.93
C LEU A 45 0.24 24.57 -0.91
N LEU A 46 0.93 24.84 0.19
CA LEU A 46 0.46 25.67 1.29
C LEU A 46 0.20 27.12 0.86
N GLU A 47 1.03 27.68 -0.04
CA GLU A 47 0.81 29.00 -0.62
C GLU A 47 -0.44 29.13 -1.49
N ASN A 48 -0.88 28.05 -2.14
CA ASN A 48 -1.92 28.08 -3.14
C ASN A 48 -3.24 27.41 -2.71
N CYS A 49 -3.22 26.57 -1.66
CA CYS A 49 -4.37 25.84 -1.16
C CYS A 49 -4.25 25.66 0.36
N ALA A 50 -4.89 26.55 1.13
CA ALA A 50 -4.77 26.57 2.59
C ALA A 50 -5.31 25.30 3.28
N ASP A 51 -6.26 24.60 2.65
CA ASP A 51 -6.81 23.32 3.08
C ASP A 51 -6.33 22.15 2.19
N GLY A 52 -5.26 22.34 1.43
CA GLY A 52 -4.58 21.29 0.68
C GLY A 52 -3.85 20.34 1.60
N MET A 53 -3.75 19.07 1.18
CA MET A 53 -2.98 18.05 1.90
C MET A 53 -1.94 17.44 0.98
N LEU A 54 -0.70 17.30 1.47
CA LEU A 54 0.32 16.49 0.83
C LEU A 54 0.46 15.19 1.63
N VAL A 55 0.35 14.07 0.92
CA VAL A 55 0.53 12.72 1.49
C VAL A 55 1.67 12.03 0.74
N PRO A 56 2.78 11.71 1.42
CA PRO A 56 3.82 10.86 0.86
C PRO A 56 3.23 9.52 0.44
N ALA A 57 3.37 9.18 -0.85
CA ALA A 57 2.79 7.97 -1.43
C ALA A 57 3.68 6.75 -1.15
N HIS A 58 3.06 5.57 -0.90
CA HIS A 58 3.71 4.26 -0.77
C HIS A 58 5.13 4.35 -0.15
N ILE A 59 5.19 4.84 1.09
CA ILE A 59 6.41 5.35 1.74
C ILE A 59 7.60 4.38 1.80
N TRP A 60 7.37 3.08 1.66
CA TRP A 60 8.40 2.03 1.74
C TRP A 60 8.87 1.48 0.39
N THR A 61 8.26 1.90 -0.74
CA THR A 61 8.75 1.45 -2.05
C THR A 61 10.23 1.81 -2.21
N PRO A 62 11.11 0.89 -2.64
CA PRO A 62 12.55 1.13 -2.70
C PRO A 62 12.94 2.37 -3.50
N HIS A 63 12.23 2.63 -4.60
CA HIS A 63 12.35 3.83 -5.41
C HIS A 63 11.14 4.73 -5.21
N PHE A 64 11.36 6.02 -5.09
CA PHE A 64 10.33 7.06 -4.97
C PHE A 64 9.49 7.01 -3.69
N GLY A 65 9.75 6.11 -2.75
CA GLY A 65 9.15 6.11 -1.41
C GLY A 65 9.93 7.00 -0.43
N LEU A 66 9.23 7.56 0.56
CA LEU A 66 9.83 8.43 1.59
C LEU A 66 10.99 7.74 2.32
N PHE A 67 10.79 6.49 2.73
CA PHE A 67 11.79 5.66 3.42
C PHE A 67 12.40 4.58 2.51
N GLY A 68 12.30 4.76 1.19
CA GLY A 68 12.76 3.77 0.22
C GLY A 68 14.25 3.45 0.32
N ALA A 69 14.62 2.18 0.33
CA ALA A 69 16.01 1.73 0.47
C ALA A 69 16.97 2.20 -0.63
N ALA A 70 16.45 2.57 -1.80
CA ALA A 70 17.27 2.99 -2.94
C ALA A 70 17.42 4.52 -3.07
N SER A 71 16.40 5.28 -2.64
CA SER A 71 16.35 6.73 -2.87
C SER A 71 15.56 7.50 -1.80
N GLY A 72 15.25 6.87 -0.67
CA GLY A 72 14.52 7.49 0.42
C GLY A 72 15.41 8.21 1.43
N PHE A 73 14.75 8.75 2.45
CA PHE A 73 15.34 9.41 3.60
C PHE A 73 15.29 8.48 4.82
N ASP A 74 16.04 8.79 5.87
CA ASP A 74 15.97 8.05 7.14
C ASP A 74 14.92 8.66 8.07
N THR A 75 14.63 9.95 7.94
CA THR A 75 13.63 10.66 8.73
C THR A 75 12.72 11.53 7.85
N MET A 76 11.58 11.94 8.39
CA MET A 76 10.68 12.88 7.71
C MET A 76 11.27 14.29 7.67
N GLU A 77 12.00 14.66 8.71
CA GLU A 77 12.68 15.95 8.85
C GLU A 77 13.75 16.15 7.78
N GLU A 78 14.42 15.10 7.32
CA GLU A 78 15.37 15.18 6.20
C GLU A 78 14.65 15.49 4.87
N CYS A 79 13.38 15.13 4.74
CA CYS A 79 12.60 15.31 3.53
C CYS A 79 11.81 16.63 3.50
N PHE A 80 11.21 17.03 4.64
CA PHE A 80 10.28 18.15 4.73
C PHE A 80 10.77 19.29 5.61
N GLU A 81 11.91 19.13 6.27
CA GLU A 81 12.59 20.13 7.10
C GLU A 81 11.61 20.77 8.13
N ASP A 82 11.53 22.08 8.17
CA ASP A 82 10.63 22.83 9.06
C ASP A 82 9.14 22.70 8.70
N LEU A 83 8.81 22.19 7.52
CA LEU A 83 7.43 21.90 7.10
C LEU A 83 6.93 20.50 7.50
N THR A 84 7.73 19.67 8.16
CA THR A 84 7.35 18.31 8.60
C THR A 84 6.04 18.29 9.38
N SER A 85 5.75 19.32 10.19
CA SER A 85 4.53 19.42 10.98
C SER A 85 3.24 19.57 10.17
N TYR A 86 3.33 19.86 8.88
CA TYR A 86 2.19 19.94 7.95
C TYR A 86 1.87 18.59 7.29
N ILE A 87 2.67 17.56 7.51
CA ILE A 87 2.37 16.20 7.06
C ILE A 87 1.54 15.50 8.14
N HIS A 88 0.32 15.13 7.82
CA HIS A 88 -0.63 14.51 8.75
C HIS A 88 -1.01 13.08 8.40
N ALA A 89 -0.67 12.64 7.19
CA ALA A 89 -0.90 11.28 6.73
C ALA A 89 0.25 10.79 5.85
N VAL A 90 0.41 9.47 5.82
CA VAL A 90 1.30 8.76 4.88
C VAL A 90 0.57 7.56 4.32
N GLU A 91 0.95 7.14 3.11
CA GLU A 91 0.35 5.99 2.45
C GLU A 91 1.17 4.74 2.70
N THR A 92 0.50 3.66 3.16
CA THR A 92 1.10 2.33 3.31
C THR A 92 1.56 1.79 1.96
N GLY A 93 0.68 1.88 0.96
CA GLY A 93 0.88 1.33 -0.37
C GLY A 93 1.04 -0.19 -0.37
N LEU A 94 1.20 -0.78 -1.55
CA LEU A 94 1.29 -2.23 -1.73
C LEU A 94 2.51 -2.91 -1.08
N SER A 95 3.43 -2.13 -0.51
CA SER A 95 4.70 -2.63 0.02
C SER A 95 4.73 -2.75 1.54
N SER A 96 3.76 -2.18 2.25
CA SER A 96 3.70 -2.24 3.71
C SER A 96 2.25 -2.24 4.21
N ASP A 97 2.06 -2.73 5.42
CA ASP A 97 0.79 -2.70 6.14
C ASP A 97 0.92 -1.89 7.45
N PRO A 98 -0.17 -1.61 8.16
CA PRO A 98 -0.13 -0.88 9.42
C PRO A 98 0.82 -1.46 10.48
N PRO A 99 0.89 -2.79 10.74
CA PRO A 99 1.86 -3.37 11.66
C PRO A 99 3.32 -3.06 11.34
N MET A 100 3.69 -3.06 10.06
CA MET A 100 5.03 -2.69 9.62
C MET A 100 5.34 -1.23 9.96
N ASN A 101 4.36 -0.34 9.77
CA ASN A 101 4.48 1.10 10.03
C ASN A 101 4.47 1.45 11.53
N TRP A 102 3.80 0.66 12.38
CA TRP A 102 3.79 0.89 13.84
C TRP A 102 5.15 0.69 14.49
N ARG A 103 6.09 0.07 13.81
CA ARG A 103 7.46 -0.11 14.28
C ARG A 103 8.28 1.18 14.33
N LEU A 104 7.79 2.25 13.69
CA LEU A 104 8.43 3.58 13.72
C LEU A 104 7.59 4.54 14.57
N SER A 105 8.14 5.00 15.70
CA SER A 105 7.46 5.96 16.58
C SER A 105 7.22 7.30 15.90
N ALA A 106 8.07 7.69 14.96
CA ALA A 106 7.91 8.90 14.16
C ALA A 106 6.57 8.97 13.37
N LEU A 107 5.92 7.82 13.13
CA LEU A 107 4.63 7.75 12.43
C LEU A 107 3.41 7.76 13.37
N ASP A 108 3.58 7.81 14.69
CA ASP A 108 2.46 7.69 15.64
C ASP A 108 1.42 8.79 15.51
N GLY A 109 1.84 10.00 15.21
CA GLY A 109 0.97 11.16 15.01
C GLY A 109 0.24 11.20 13.67
N LEU A 110 0.61 10.30 12.72
CA LEU A 110 0.14 10.35 11.36
C LEU A 110 -0.99 9.35 11.10
N GLN A 111 -1.90 9.73 10.20
CA GLN A 111 -2.90 8.82 9.67
C GLN A 111 -2.25 7.92 8.62
N LEU A 112 -2.41 6.61 8.76
CA LEU A 112 -2.04 5.66 7.71
C LEU A 112 -3.22 5.54 6.76
N ILE A 113 -3.02 5.87 5.48
CA ILE A 113 -4.01 5.70 4.43
C ILE A 113 -3.55 4.61 3.45
N SER A 114 -4.49 4.00 2.77
CA SER A 114 -4.24 2.88 1.85
C SER A 114 -4.94 3.14 0.53
N ASN A 115 -4.19 3.23 -0.56
CA ASN A 115 -4.75 3.47 -1.89
C ASN A 115 -4.14 2.50 -2.89
N SER A 116 -4.96 2.04 -3.83
CA SER A 116 -4.64 0.93 -4.72
C SER A 116 -3.51 1.20 -5.72
N ASP A 117 -3.12 2.44 -5.94
CA ASP A 117 -2.16 2.85 -6.98
C ASP A 117 -2.47 2.17 -8.34
N ALA A 118 -3.76 2.19 -8.70
CA ALA A 118 -4.28 1.39 -9.80
C ALA A 118 -3.96 2.01 -11.17
N LEU A 119 -3.26 1.27 -12.03
CA LEU A 119 -3.01 1.63 -13.43
C LEU A 119 -4.07 1.06 -14.38
N SER A 120 -5.09 0.37 -13.87
CA SER A 120 -6.23 -0.14 -14.63
C SER A 120 -7.46 -0.28 -13.74
N PRO A 121 -8.69 -0.21 -14.29
CA PRO A 121 -9.92 -0.33 -13.52
C PRO A 121 -10.03 -1.62 -12.70
N SER A 122 -9.48 -2.73 -13.20
CA SER A 122 -9.50 -4.03 -12.53
C SER A 122 -8.63 -4.09 -11.26
N LYS A 123 -7.82 -3.07 -11.00
CA LYS A 123 -6.96 -2.97 -9.83
C LYS A 123 -7.47 -1.96 -8.80
N LEU A 124 -8.58 -1.25 -9.09
CA LEU A 124 -9.25 -0.40 -8.11
C LEU A 124 -9.74 -1.25 -6.93
N GLY A 125 -9.60 -0.71 -5.72
CA GLY A 125 -10.09 -1.36 -4.50
C GLY A 125 -9.24 -2.51 -3.96
N ARG A 126 -8.08 -2.83 -4.53
CA ARG A 126 -7.14 -3.77 -3.89
C ARG A 126 -6.52 -3.21 -2.61
N GLU A 127 -6.60 -1.91 -2.43
CA GLU A 127 -6.44 -1.16 -1.20
C GLU A 127 -7.49 -0.08 -1.12
N ALA A 128 -7.96 0.26 0.08
CA ALA A 128 -8.98 1.27 0.28
C ALA A 128 -8.99 1.81 1.72
N ASN A 129 -9.60 2.97 1.91
CA ASN A 129 -9.86 3.56 3.22
C ASN A 129 -11.34 3.38 3.58
N LEU A 130 -11.61 2.98 4.80
CA LEU A 130 -12.97 2.87 5.36
C LEU A 130 -13.30 4.16 6.09
N LEU A 131 -14.31 4.88 5.59
CA LEU A 131 -14.64 6.21 6.06
C LEU A 131 -16.13 6.29 6.43
N ASP A 132 -16.45 6.91 7.57
CA ASP A 132 -17.80 7.31 7.98
C ASP A 132 -17.84 8.85 8.06
N ILE A 133 -17.99 9.47 6.91
CA ILE A 133 -17.92 10.92 6.71
C ILE A 133 -19.04 11.39 5.80
N GLU A 134 -19.34 12.68 5.84
CA GLU A 134 -20.07 13.30 4.76
C GLU A 134 -19.27 13.20 3.44
N LEU A 135 -19.95 12.89 2.33
CA LEU A 135 -19.32 12.82 1.01
C LEU A 135 -18.99 14.24 0.51
N SER A 136 -17.94 14.80 1.05
CA SER A 136 -17.45 16.14 0.75
C SER A 136 -15.92 16.19 0.93
N TYR A 137 -15.27 17.20 0.33
CA TYR A 137 -13.84 17.43 0.56
C TYR A 137 -13.56 17.70 2.05
N GLN A 138 -14.41 18.46 2.72
CA GLN A 138 -14.24 18.78 4.14
C GLN A 138 -14.36 17.54 5.04
N GLY A 139 -15.26 16.60 4.68
CA GLY A 139 -15.32 15.30 5.33
C GLY A 139 -14.02 14.51 5.16
N LEU A 140 -13.51 14.42 3.92
CA LEU A 140 -12.24 13.77 3.61
C LEU A 140 -11.06 14.46 4.32
N TYR A 141 -11.00 15.77 4.28
CA TYR A 141 -10.00 16.57 4.98
C TYR A 141 -9.98 16.25 6.48
N GLY A 142 -11.16 16.26 7.12
CA GLY A 142 -11.30 15.91 8.52
C GLY A 142 -10.85 14.49 8.85
N ALA A 143 -11.09 13.55 7.95
CA ALA A 143 -10.68 12.15 8.13
C ALA A 143 -9.16 11.96 7.99
N VAL A 144 -8.56 12.53 6.96
CA VAL A 144 -7.13 12.37 6.69
C VAL A 144 -6.29 13.21 7.66
N GLN A 145 -6.70 14.45 7.93
CA GLN A 145 -5.97 15.39 8.76
C GLN A 145 -6.07 15.08 10.26
N TYR A 146 -7.25 14.66 10.72
CA TYR A 146 -7.58 14.54 12.14
C TYR A 146 -8.13 13.17 12.55
N GLY A 147 -8.26 12.25 11.61
CA GLY A 147 -8.84 10.92 11.87
C GLY A 147 -10.35 10.94 12.16
N LYS A 148 -11.07 12.04 11.87
CA LYS A 148 -12.52 12.15 12.10
C LYS A 148 -13.28 11.28 11.12
N GLY A 149 -13.99 10.25 11.63
CA GLY A 149 -14.71 9.31 10.78
C GLY A 149 -13.80 8.35 9.99
N PHE A 150 -12.49 8.33 10.24
CA PHE A 150 -11.59 7.35 9.67
C PHE A 150 -11.72 6.04 10.45
N LEU A 151 -12.28 5.00 9.83
CA LEU A 151 -12.59 3.74 10.50
C LEU A 151 -11.46 2.73 10.43
N GLY A 152 -10.71 2.70 9.33
CA GLY A 152 -9.63 1.75 9.10
C GLY A 152 -9.25 1.64 7.63
N THR A 153 -8.46 0.63 7.28
CA THR A 153 -7.98 0.40 5.92
C THR A 153 -8.23 -1.03 5.45
N LEU A 154 -8.34 -1.18 4.13
CA LEU A 154 -8.18 -2.44 3.43
C LEU A 154 -6.79 -2.44 2.82
N GLU A 155 -6.01 -3.47 3.16
CA GLU A 155 -4.61 -3.54 2.79
C GLU A 155 -4.35 -4.73 1.85
N PHE A 156 -3.43 -4.55 0.96
CA PHE A 156 -2.81 -5.65 0.23
C PHE A 156 -1.87 -6.43 1.17
N PHE A 157 -1.58 -7.69 0.86
CA PHE A 157 -0.56 -8.42 1.60
C PHE A 157 0.83 -7.95 1.13
N PRO A 158 1.63 -7.27 1.98
CA PRO A 158 2.92 -6.72 1.56
C PRO A 158 3.91 -7.80 1.10
N GLU A 159 3.71 -9.05 1.53
CA GLU A 159 4.52 -10.19 1.08
C GLU A 159 4.38 -10.46 -0.43
N GLU A 160 3.29 -10.06 -1.07
CA GLU A 160 3.15 -10.16 -2.53
C GLU A 160 4.01 -9.13 -3.28
N GLY A 161 4.45 -8.08 -2.59
CA GLY A 161 5.30 -7.03 -3.16
C GLY A 161 6.63 -7.57 -3.68
N LYS A 162 7.08 -7.04 -4.83
CA LYS A 162 8.32 -7.47 -5.53
C LYS A 162 9.61 -7.34 -4.72
N TYR A 163 9.58 -6.59 -3.63
CA TYR A 163 10.76 -6.23 -2.84
C TYR A 163 10.52 -6.42 -1.34
N HIS A 164 9.64 -7.37 -0.97
CA HIS A 164 9.30 -7.56 0.45
C HIS A 164 10.51 -8.03 1.28
N TYR A 165 11.20 -9.09 0.81
CA TYR A 165 12.41 -9.63 1.43
C TYR A 165 13.66 -9.28 0.62
N ASP A 166 14.80 -9.46 1.25
CA ASP A 166 16.10 -9.37 0.60
C ASP A 166 16.26 -10.48 -0.42
N GLY A 167 16.96 -10.20 -1.51
CA GLY A 167 17.13 -11.27 -2.47
C GLY A 167 18.10 -11.01 -3.60
N HIS A 168 18.32 -12.08 -4.34
CA HIS A 168 19.04 -12.07 -5.61
C HIS A 168 18.36 -13.00 -6.60
N ARG A 169 17.52 -12.42 -7.46
CA ARG A 169 16.65 -13.15 -8.41
C ARG A 169 17.42 -14.15 -9.27
N LYS A 170 18.59 -13.76 -9.81
CA LYS A 170 19.39 -14.63 -10.68
C LYS A 170 19.89 -15.91 -9.99
N CYS A 171 19.96 -15.90 -8.67
CA CYS A 171 20.38 -17.06 -7.87
C CYS A 171 19.20 -17.70 -7.13
N HIS A 172 17.98 -17.21 -7.33
CA HIS A 172 16.77 -17.64 -6.61
C HIS A 172 16.93 -17.59 -5.08
N ILE A 173 17.64 -16.57 -4.58
CA ILE A 173 17.85 -16.34 -3.15
C ILE A 173 16.83 -15.34 -2.66
N CYS A 174 16.03 -15.73 -1.67
CA CYS A 174 15.11 -14.93 -0.90
C CYS A 174 15.41 -15.14 0.58
N LEU A 175 15.74 -14.09 1.30
CA LEU A 175 16.18 -14.13 2.69
C LEU A 175 15.38 -13.15 3.53
N SER A 176 15.02 -13.54 4.76
CA SER A 176 14.54 -12.58 5.74
C SER A 176 15.66 -11.56 6.08
N PRO A 177 15.31 -10.40 6.67
CA PRO A 177 16.33 -9.44 7.12
C PRO A 177 17.42 -10.08 7.99
N GLU A 178 17.02 -10.87 8.98
CA GLU A 178 17.94 -11.52 9.91
C GLU A 178 18.82 -12.59 9.23
N GLU A 179 18.33 -13.21 8.17
CA GLU A 179 19.12 -14.13 7.35
C GLU A 179 20.10 -13.38 6.46
N ALA A 180 19.67 -12.28 5.87
CA ALA A 180 20.52 -11.43 5.02
C ALA A 180 21.68 -10.80 5.80
N GLU A 181 21.46 -10.41 7.06
CA GLU A 181 22.51 -9.93 7.96
C GLU A 181 23.60 -10.99 8.19
N LYS A 182 23.24 -12.27 8.35
CA LYS A 182 24.23 -13.36 8.51
C LYS A 182 25.17 -13.50 7.32
N TYR A 183 24.70 -13.09 6.15
CA TYR A 183 25.48 -13.05 4.91
C TYR A 183 26.03 -11.66 4.59
N HIS A 184 25.94 -10.70 5.53
CA HIS A 184 26.43 -9.32 5.37
C HIS A 184 25.87 -8.64 4.12
N GLY A 185 24.62 -8.92 3.76
CA GLY A 185 23.97 -8.39 2.56
C GLY A 185 24.54 -8.93 1.24
N ILE A 186 25.27 -10.05 1.27
CA ILE A 186 25.92 -10.65 0.10
C ILE A 186 25.24 -11.98 -0.25
N CYS A 187 24.98 -12.20 -1.51
CA CYS A 187 24.40 -13.45 -2.01
C CYS A 187 25.34 -14.63 -1.73
N PRO A 188 24.91 -15.67 -0.98
CA PRO A 188 25.75 -16.80 -0.62
C PRO A 188 26.15 -17.68 -1.82
N ILE A 189 25.50 -17.53 -2.97
CA ILE A 189 25.79 -18.32 -4.19
C ILE A 189 26.83 -17.62 -5.05
N CYS A 190 26.67 -16.32 -5.35
CA CYS A 190 27.51 -15.66 -6.34
C CYS A 190 28.36 -14.51 -5.80
N GLY A 191 28.27 -14.20 -4.51
CA GLY A 191 29.06 -13.15 -3.86
C GLY A 191 28.66 -11.71 -4.24
N LYS A 192 27.56 -11.48 -4.98
CA LYS A 192 27.08 -10.15 -5.29
C LYS A 192 26.21 -9.60 -4.17
N LYS A 193 26.08 -8.26 -4.10
CA LYS A 193 25.19 -7.59 -3.14
C LYS A 193 23.75 -8.06 -3.37
N LEU A 194 23.03 -8.34 -2.28
CA LEU A 194 21.59 -8.58 -2.30
C LEU A 194 20.86 -7.27 -2.57
N THR A 195 19.69 -7.36 -3.22
CA THR A 195 18.73 -6.27 -3.25
C THR A 195 18.05 -6.24 -1.89
N MET A 196 18.15 -5.12 -1.18
CA MET A 196 17.52 -4.93 0.12
C MET A 196 16.01 -4.91 -0.02
N GLY A 197 15.32 -5.67 0.82
CA GLY A 197 13.87 -5.70 0.89
C GLY A 197 13.28 -4.60 1.78
N VAL A 198 11.98 -4.36 1.61
CA VAL A 198 11.23 -3.41 2.41
C VAL A 198 11.27 -3.77 3.89
N ASN A 199 11.13 -5.06 4.21
CA ASN A 199 11.13 -5.52 5.60
C ASN A 199 12.48 -5.28 6.30
N HIS A 200 13.59 -5.40 5.55
CA HIS A 200 14.93 -5.07 6.06
C HIS A 200 15.07 -3.55 6.29
N ARG A 201 14.62 -2.74 5.33
CA ARG A 201 14.66 -1.29 5.48
C ARG A 201 13.83 -0.82 6.69
N ILE A 202 12.67 -1.43 6.94
CA ILE A 202 11.88 -1.17 8.14
C ILE A 202 12.66 -1.60 9.40
N MET A 203 13.34 -2.73 9.38
CA MET A 203 14.17 -3.18 10.50
C MET A 203 15.29 -2.18 10.80
N ASP A 204 15.93 -1.62 9.79
CA ASP A 204 17.00 -0.62 9.95
C ASP A 204 16.51 0.67 10.61
N LEU A 205 15.27 1.11 10.32
CA LEU A 205 14.72 2.37 10.82
C LEU A 205 13.83 2.19 12.06
N ALA A 206 13.44 0.96 12.39
CA ALA A 206 12.52 0.69 13.48
C ALA A 206 13.14 0.97 14.85
N ASP A 207 12.39 1.66 15.69
CA ASP A 207 12.70 1.88 17.11
C ASP A 207 11.82 1.03 18.03
N ARG A 208 11.04 0.10 17.47
CA ARG A 208 10.12 -0.82 18.17
C ARG A 208 10.21 -2.23 17.64
N GLU A 209 9.96 -3.19 18.51
CA GLU A 209 9.96 -4.61 18.19
C GLU A 209 8.85 -5.00 17.22
N ASN A 210 9.08 -6.08 16.48
CA ASN A 210 8.05 -6.68 15.64
C ASN A 210 6.87 -7.14 16.49
N GLY A 211 5.64 -6.88 16.01
CA GLY A 211 4.40 -7.16 16.73
C GLY A 211 3.95 -6.04 17.69
N PHE A 212 4.68 -4.93 17.77
CA PHE A 212 4.19 -3.76 18.50
C PHE A 212 2.89 -3.23 17.87
N VAL A 213 1.91 -2.91 18.72
CA VAL A 213 0.64 -2.27 18.32
C VAL A 213 0.58 -0.90 18.94
N ARG A 214 0.51 0.15 18.12
CA ARG A 214 0.43 1.53 18.63
C ARG A 214 -0.88 1.78 19.39
N LYS A 215 -0.82 2.63 20.39
CA LYS A 215 -2.03 3.11 21.07
C LYS A 215 -2.93 3.84 20.07
N ASN A 216 -4.21 3.54 20.05
CA ASN A 216 -5.18 4.08 19.09
C ASN A 216 -4.95 3.64 17.63
N ALA A 217 -4.31 2.48 17.41
CA ALA A 217 -4.25 1.88 16.11
C ALA A 217 -5.65 1.72 15.50
N ARG A 218 -5.83 2.12 14.24
CA ARG A 218 -7.06 1.86 13.49
C ARG A 218 -7.06 0.40 13.04
N PRO A 219 -8.23 -0.25 12.98
CA PRO A 219 -8.32 -1.59 12.43
C PRO A 219 -7.94 -1.62 10.95
N PHE A 220 -7.48 -2.75 10.49
CA PHE A 220 -7.22 -3.01 9.07
C PHE A 220 -7.60 -4.44 8.71
N GLU A 221 -7.91 -4.66 7.46
CA GLU A 221 -8.21 -5.98 6.90
C GLU A 221 -7.27 -6.22 5.72
N SER A 222 -6.61 -7.38 5.68
CA SER A 222 -5.82 -7.76 4.51
C SER A 222 -6.70 -8.52 3.53
N ILE A 223 -6.73 -8.08 2.27
CA ILE A 223 -7.56 -8.66 1.22
C ILE A 223 -6.73 -9.09 0.02
N VAL A 224 -7.29 -10.02 -0.73
CA VAL A 224 -6.79 -10.44 -2.06
C VAL A 224 -7.97 -10.28 -3.02
N PRO A 225 -7.79 -9.77 -4.24
CA PRO A 225 -8.86 -9.63 -5.21
C PRO A 225 -9.64 -10.93 -5.42
N LEU A 226 -10.96 -10.88 -5.46
CA LEU A 226 -11.82 -12.05 -5.56
C LEU A 226 -11.46 -12.97 -6.74
N PRO A 227 -11.11 -12.48 -7.94
CA PRO A 227 -10.65 -13.35 -9.03
C PRO A 227 -9.39 -14.17 -8.67
N GLU A 228 -8.51 -13.62 -7.84
CA GLU A 228 -7.30 -14.32 -7.38
C GLU A 228 -7.64 -15.39 -6.33
N VAL A 229 -8.58 -15.11 -5.43
CA VAL A 229 -9.13 -16.10 -4.49
C VAL A 229 -9.77 -17.26 -5.27
N ILE A 230 -10.64 -16.97 -6.24
CA ILE A 230 -11.26 -18.00 -7.09
C ILE A 230 -10.20 -18.82 -7.82
N SER A 231 -9.22 -18.14 -8.42
CA SER A 231 -8.08 -18.76 -9.12
C SER A 231 -7.33 -19.76 -8.23
N ALA A 232 -7.01 -19.36 -7.02
CA ALA A 232 -6.34 -20.22 -6.03
C ALA A 232 -7.19 -21.44 -5.66
N CYS A 233 -8.52 -21.26 -5.49
CA CYS A 233 -9.44 -22.33 -5.13
C CYS A 233 -9.67 -23.34 -6.24
N VAL A 234 -9.76 -22.88 -7.52
CA VAL A 234 -10.04 -23.78 -8.65
C VAL A 234 -8.78 -24.28 -9.37
N GLY A 235 -7.59 -23.80 -8.99
CA GLY A 235 -6.33 -24.19 -9.58
C GLY A 235 -6.16 -23.77 -11.04
N LYS A 236 -6.76 -22.63 -11.45
CA LYS A 236 -6.70 -22.11 -12.82
C LYS A 236 -6.27 -20.65 -12.82
N ALA A 237 -5.61 -20.21 -13.90
CA ALA A 237 -5.18 -18.81 -14.01
C ALA A 237 -6.36 -17.84 -13.99
N VAL A 238 -6.16 -16.66 -13.40
CA VAL A 238 -7.18 -15.60 -13.21
C VAL A 238 -7.92 -15.24 -14.50
N THR A 239 -7.21 -15.24 -15.64
CA THR A 239 -7.75 -14.87 -16.95
C THR A 239 -8.59 -15.95 -17.63
N THR A 240 -8.78 -17.13 -17.01
CA THR A 240 -9.54 -18.24 -17.63
C THR A 240 -11.05 -17.99 -17.52
N LYS A 241 -11.79 -18.47 -18.54
CA LYS A 241 -13.25 -18.40 -18.57
C LYS A 241 -13.92 -19.02 -17.32
N THR A 242 -13.28 -20.01 -16.71
CA THR A 242 -13.78 -20.62 -15.46
C THR A 242 -13.75 -19.63 -14.32
N VAL A 243 -12.63 -18.90 -14.15
CA VAL A 243 -12.47 -17.92 -13.07
C VAL A 243 -13.35 -16.70 -13.32
N THR A 244 -13.32 -16.12 -14.53
CA THR A 244 -14.14 -14.95 -14.88
C THR A 244 -15.64 -15.25 -14.80
N GLY A 245 -16.07 -16.40 -15.27
CA GLY A 245 -17.49 -16.80 -15.21
C GLY A 245 -17.97 -17.02 -13.78
N GLU A 246 -17.17 -17.61 -12.90
CA GLU A 246 -17.54 -17.77 -11.48
C GLU A 246 -17.53 -16.40 -10.76
N TYR A 247 -16.56 -15.54 -11.05
CA TYR A 247 -16.52 -14.17 -10.54
C TYR A 247 -17.79 -13.39 -10.91
N GLU A 248 -18.17 -13.34 -12.19
CA GLU A 248 -19.38 -12.67 -12.67
C GLU A 248 -20.65 -13.22 -12.02
N LYS A 249 -20.74 -14.55 -11.90
CA LYS A 249 -21.86 -15.23 -11.22
C LYS A 249 -21.96 -14.80 -9.76
N MET A 250 -20.84 -14.78 -9.04
CA MET A 250 -20.82 -14.36 -7.63
C MET A 250 -21.26 -12.89 -7.47
N LEU A 251 -20.78 -11.99 -8.32
CA LEU A 251 -21.21 -10.58 -8.30
C LEU A 251 -22.73 -10.44 -8.55
N GLN A 252 -23.30 -11.21 -9.48
CA GLN A 252 -24.73 -11.17 -9.77
C GLN A 252 -25.60 -11.71 -8.64
N LYS A 253 -25.10 -12.69 -7.88
CA LYS A 253 -25.87 -13.39 -6.85
C LYS A 253 -25.68 -12.83 -5.46
N LEU A 254 -24.49 -12.35 -5.15
CA LEU A 254 -24.07 -11.99 -3.80
C LEU A 254 -23.80 -10.49 -3.61
N GLY A 255 -23.67 -9.73 -4.69
CA GLY A 255 -23.40 -8.28 -4.61
C GLY A 255 -21.96 -7.91 -5.00
N ASN A 256 -21.46 -6.80 -4.49
CA ASN A 256 -20.15 -6.29 -4.87
C ASN A 256 -19.00 -7.12 -4.25
N GLU A 257 -17.81 -6.96 -4.80
CA GLU A 257 -16.62 -7.73 -4.41
C GLU A 257 -16.23 -7.52 -2.94
N PHE A 258 -16.35 -6.31 -2.41
CA PHE A 258 -16.03 -6.04 -1.01
C PHE A 258 -17.00 -6.75 -0.07
N ASP A 259 -18.30 -6.76 -0.35
CA ASP A 259 -19.27 -7.47 0.47
C ASP A 259 -18.97 -8.97 0.47
N ILE A 260 -18.65 -9.55 -0.70
CA ILE A 260 -18.29 -10.97 -0.84
C ILE A 260 -17.03 -11.31 -0.04
N LEU A 261 -15.99 -10.50 -0.16
CA LEU A 261 -14.73 -10.76 0.53
C LEU A 261 -14.82 -10.55 2.05
N ARG A 262 -15.68 -9.64 2.52
CA ARG A 262 -15.64 -9.15 3.90
C ARG A 262 -16.88 -9.53 4.73
N GLU A 263 -18.08 -9.43 4.19
CA GLU A 263 -19.31 -9.33 5.00
C GLU A 263 -20.29 -10.49 4.77
N ILE A 264 -20.48 -10.92 3.52
CA ILE A 264 -21.47 -11.98 3.19
C ILE A 264 -21.18 -13.25 4.01
N PRO A 265 -22.20 -13.83 4.67
CA PRO A 265 -22.02 -15.07 5.43
C PRO A 265 -21.42 -16.19 4.58
N ILE A 266 -20.45 -16.91 5.14
CA ILE A 266 -19.76 -18.00 4.42
C ILE A 266 -20.74 -19.06 3.89
N ALA A 267 -21.81 -19.34 4.63
CA ALA A 267 -22.86 -20.29 4.21
C ALA A 267 -23.59 -19.83 2.94
N ASP A 268 -23.81 -18.52 2.77
CA ASP A 268 -24.46 -17.97 1.58
C ASP A 268 -23.49 -17.99 0.38
N ILE A 269 -22.21 -17.73 0.62
CA ILE A 269 -21.18 -17.89 -0.41
C ILE A 269 -21.10 -19.35 -0.87
N GLU A 270 -21.12 -20.30 0.05
CA GLU A 270 -21.06 -21.73 -0.26
C GLU A 270 -22.26 -22.19 -1.10
N LYS A 271 -23.44 -21.67 -0.80
CA LYS A 271 -24.70 -22.00 -1.51
C LYS A 271 -24.68 -21.48 -2.96
N GLU A 272 -24.17 -20.27 -3.20
CA GLU A 272 -24.18 -19.63 -4.52
C GLU A 272 -22.91 -19.90 -5.34
N SER A 273 -21.86 -20.48 -4.73
CA SER A 273 -20.58 -20.76 -5.38
C SER A 273 -20.15 -22.22 -5.12
N SER A 274 -19.12 -22.42 -4.30
CA SER A 274 -18.65 -23.76 -3.94
C SER A 274 -18.05 -23.77 -2.53
N HIS A 275 -18.03 -24.98 -1.92
CA HIS A 275 -17.38 -25.18 -0.62
C HIS A 275 -15.91 -24.72 -0.62
N MET A 276 -15.17 -24.97 -1.71
CA MET A 276 -13.75 -24.60 -1.80
C MET A 276 -13.56 -23.09 -1.80
N ILE A 277 -14.36 -22.33 -2.56
CA ILE A 277 -14.30 -20.87 -2.63
C ILE A 277 -14.74 -20.26 -1.30
N ALA A 278 -15.84 -20.75 -0.72
CA ALA A 278 -16.30 -20.31 0.60
C ALA A 278 -15.22 -20.54 1.69
N SER A 279 -14.55 -21.71 1.66
CA SER A 279 -13.44 -22.02 2.56
C SER A 279 -12.23 -21.09 2.32
N GLY A 280 -11.91 -20.77 1.06
CA GLY A 280 -10.85 -19.84 0.72
C GLY A 280 -11.12 -18.43 1.27
N ILE A 281 -12.33 -17.90 1.09
CA ILE A 281 -12.73 -16.59 1.62
C ILE A 281 -12.72 -16.60 3.15
N ARG A 282 -13.19 -17.68 3.81
CA ARG A 282 -13.10 -17.81 5.27
C ARG A 282 -11.66 -17.75 5.76
N LYS A 283 -10.74 -18.48 5.11
CA LYS A 283 -9.31 -18.45 5.46
C LYS A 283 -8.72 -17.05 5.28
N LEU A 284 -9.08 -16.37 4.19
CA LEU A 284 -8.63 -15.00 3.95
C LEU A 284 -9.10 -14.06 5.07
N ARG A 285 -10.38 -14.10 5.43
CA ARG A 285 -10.96 -13.29 6.52
C ARG A 285 -10.29 -13.55 7.87
N ASN A 286 -9.90 -14.80 8.13
CA ASN A 286 -9.21 -15.20 9.36
C ASN A 286 -7.69 -14.99 9.29
N ARG A 287 -7.15 -14.50 8.16
CA ARG A 287 -5.71 -14.44 7.90
C ARG A 287 -5.00 -15.80 8.02
N GLU A 288 -5.71 -16.89 7.77
CA GLU A 288 -5.19 -18.26 7.72
C GLU A 288 -4.60 -18.56 6.33
N VAL A 289 -3.57 -17.78 5.96
CA VAL A 289 -2.93 -17.82 4.64
C VAL A 289 -1.45 -18.15 4.78
N ILE A 290 -0.86 -18.73 3.73
CA ILE A 290 0.58 -18.96 3.65
C ILE A 290 1.16 -17.91 2.69
N CYS A 291 2.02 -17.05 3.23
CA CYS A 291 2.69 -16.01 2.45
C CYS A 291 4.04 -16.52 1.95
N LYS A 292 4.27 -16.42 0.65
CA LYS A 292 5.59 -16.58 0.03
C LYS A 292 6.07 -15.20 -0.37
N PRO A 293 7.07 -14.63 0.31
CA PRO A 293 7.46 -13.24 0.07
C PRO A 293 8.11 -13.05 -1.29
N GLY A 294 7.82 -11.90 -1.91
CA GLY A 294 8.51 -11.46 -3.11
C GLY A 294 9.88 -10.86 -2.79
N PHE A 295 10.78 -10.83 -3.78
CA PHE A 295 12.15 -10.37 -3.62
C PHE A 295 12.77 -9.97 -4.96
N ASP A 296 13.64 -9.01 -4.97
CA ASP A 296 14.48 -8.61 -6.13
C ASP A 296 13.73 -8.54 -7.48
N GLY A 297 12.52 -7.98 -7.46
CA GLY A 297 11.67 -7.83 -8.64
C GLY A 297 10.76 -9.03 -8.96
N GLU A 298 10.80 -10.11 -8.19
CA GLU A 298 9.86 -11.22 -8.27
C GLU A 298 8.69 -10.99 -7.30
N TYR A 299 7.47 -11.18 -7.80
CA TYR A 299 6.27 -11.10 -6.97
C TYR A 299 6.20 -12.25 -5.98
N GLY A 300 5.76 -11.94 -4.78
CA GLY A 300 5.35 -12.94 -3.82
C GLY A 300 4.01 -13.58 -4.18
N LYS A 301 3.54 -14.44 -3.30
CA LYS A 301 2.28 -15.17 -3.52
C LYS A 301 1.59 -15.48 -2.21
N ILE A 302 0.29 -15.26 -2.16
CA ILE A 302 -0.59 -15.72 -1.08
C ILE A 302 -1.20 -17.06 -1.47
N CYS A 303 -1.03 -18.07 -0.62
CA CYS A 303 -1.58 -19.39 -0.80
C CYS A 303 -2.67 -19.64 0.25
N LEU A 304 -3.87 -20.01 -0.21
CA LEU A 304 -5.01 -20.32 0.64
C LEU A 304 -5.05 -21.82 1.02
N PHE A 305 -4.34 -22.65 0.24
CA PHE A 305 -4.29 -24.11 0.41
C PHE A 305 -2.88 -24.62 0.11
#